data_a77ee4f49927c6239cfcea3555b78c8a
#
_entry.id   a77ee4f49927c6239cfcea3555b78c8a
#
_cell.length_a   1.000
_cell.length_b   1.000
_cell.length_c   1.000
_cell.angle_alpha   90.00
_cell.angle_beta   90.00
_cell.angle_gamma   90.00
#
_symmetry.space_group_name_H-M   'P 1'
#
loop_
_entity.id
_entity.type
_entity.pdbx_description
1 polymer ?
#
loop_
_entity_poly.entity_id
_entity_poly.type
_entity_poly.pdbx_seq_one_letter_code
_entity_poly.pdbx_strand_id
1 'polypeptide(L)'
;MPTINDRIVELIETLGLKKSQFAEKLSVSQPYISQLCSGVRTPSDRTISDICREFNIRREWLETGEGTMKLPEIDTDLAIINDLLSGDSDEVVRFVHRFMRTYRELTPDRQKVMQDFLATLLNQK
;
A
#
# COMPACT_ATOMS: atom_id res chain seq x y z
N MET A 1 16.66 7.03 -15.96
CA MET A 1 15.42 6.60 -15.27
C MET A 1 15.76 6.04 -13.90
N PRO A 2 14.99 6.35 -12.88
CA PRO A 2 15.24 5.78 -11.56
C PRO A 2 15.10 4.26 -11.59
N THR A 3 16.05 3.60 -10.95
CA THR A 3 16.02 2.15 -10.79
C THR A 3 15.33 1.79 -9.47
N ILE A 4 15.08 0.49 -9.26
CA ILE A 4 14.56 0.02 -7.97
C ILE A 4 15.51 0.40 -6.83
N ASN A 5 16.82 0.41 -7.08
CA ASN A 5 17.82 0.83 -6.09
C ASN A 5 17.64 2.29 -5.71
N ASP A 6 17.40 3.16 -6.70
CA ASP A 6 17.14 4.58 -6.45
C ASP A 6 15.87 4.78 -5.63
N ARG A 7 14.84 3.99 -5.89
CA ARG A 7 13.60 4.07 -5.13
C ARG A 7 13.77 3.60 -3.68
N ILE A 8 14.66 2.62 -3.45
CA ILE A 8 14.99 2.20 -2.08
C ILE A 8 15.65 3.34 -1.31
N VAL A 9 16.56 4.07 -1.95
CA VAL A 9 17.19 5.26 -1.34
C VAL A 9 16.13 6.30 -1.01
N GLU A 10 15.24 6.59 -1.94
CA GLU A 10 14.14 7.53 -1.75
C GLU A 10 13.25 7.11 -0.59
N LEU A 11 12.94 5.82 -0.49
CA LEU A 11 12.13 5.28 0.58
C LEU A 11 12.79 5.49 1.94
N ILE A 12 14.07 5.17 2.06
CA ILE A 12 14.82 5.36 3.31
C ILE A 12 14.81 6.82 3.73
N GLU A 13 15.04 7.74 2.80
CA GLU A 13 15.00 9.16 3.06
C GLU A 13 13.61 9.64 3.49
N THR A 14 12.58 9.18 2.80
CA THR A 14 11.18 9.52 3.11
C THR A 14 10.77 9.04 4.49
N LEU A 15 11.23 7.85 4.89
CA LEU A 15 10.96 7.30 6.22
C LEU A 15 11.78 7.97 7.31
N GLY A 16 12.81 8.75 6.96
CA GLY A 16 13.67 9.39 7.93
C GLY A 16 14.53 8.41 8.71
N LEU A 17 14.80 7.24 8.15
CA LEU A 17 15.58 6.20 8.79
C LEU A 17 17.04 6.25 8.34
N LYS A 18 17.93 5.76 9.20
CA LYS A 18 19.31 5.47 8.82
C LYS A 18 19.36 4.09 8.16
N LYS A 19 20.39 3.84 7.34
CA LYS A 19 20.58 2.53 6.70
C LYS A 19 20.62 1.41 7.72
N SER A 20 21.26 1.62 8.87
CA SER A 20 21.33 0.64 9.95
C SER A 20 19.95 0.32 10.52
N GLN A 21 19.11 1.34 10.69
CA GLN A 21 17.75 1.17 11.20
C GLN A 21 16.87 0.44 10.19
N PHE A 22 17.01 0.77 8.91
CA PHE A 22 16.29 0.11 7.84
C PHE A 22 16.68 -1.37 7.77
N ALA A 23 17.98 -1.67 7.85
CA ALA A 23 18.49 -3.03 7.86
C ALA A 23 17.96 -3.82 9.06
N GLU A 24 17.95 -3.21 10.23
CA GLU A 24 17.44 -3.85 11.46
C GLU A 24 15.96 -4.23 11.31
N LYS A 25 15.15 -3.34 10.77
CA LYS A 25 13.72 -3.61 10.60
C LYS A 25 13.45 -4.76 9.63
N LEU A 26 14.34 -4.94 8.65
CA LEU A 26 14.23 -6.02 7.66
C LEU A 26 14.98 -7.29 8.09
N SER A 27 15.68 -7.25 9.23
CA SER A 27 16.49 -8.36 9.72
C SER A 27 17.58 -8.77 8.73
N VAL A 28 18.18 -7.78 8.08
CA VAL A 28 19.30 -7.98 7.16
C VAL A 28 20.50 -7.16 7.62
N SER A 29 21.66 -7.40 7.03
CA SER A 29 22.88 -6.68 7.41
C SER A 29 22.90 -5.27 6.83
N GLN A 30 23.55 -4.34 7.55
CA GLN A 30 23.73 -2.97 7.05
C GLN A 30 24.55 -2.93 5.76
N PRO A 31 25.65 -3.70 5.62
CA PRO A 31 26.39 -3.75 4.34
C PRO A 31 25.50 -4.14 3.16
N TYR A 32 24.55 -5.06 3.35
CA TYR A 32 23.60 -5.44 2.31
C TYR A 32 22.75 -4.24 1.86
N ILE A 33 22.22 -3.49 2.82
CA ILE A 33 21.44 -2.30 2.52
C ILE A 33 22.30 -1.25 1.81
N SER A 34 23.55 -1.06 2.24
CA SER A 34 24.48 -0.14 1.57
C SER A 34 24.72 -0.54 0.11
N GLN A 35 24.84 -1.83 -0.16
CA GLN A 35 25.01 -2.35 -1.52
C GLN A 35 23.76 -2.14 -2.37
N LEU A 36 22.58 -2.27 -1.78
CA LEU A 36 21.34 -1.96 -2.49
C LEU A 36 21.27 -0.48 -2.82
N CYS A 37 21.59 0.39 -1.88
CA CYS A 37 21.56 1.84 -2.08
C CYS A 37 22.57 2.30 -3.13
N SER A 38 23.74 1.68 -3.19
CA SER A 38 24.78 2.05 -4.16
C SER A 38 24.57 1.46 -5.55
N GLY A 39 23.60 0.55 -5.69
CA GLY A 39 23.34 -0.10 -6.97
C GLY A 39 24.22 -1.31 -7.28
N VAL A 40 25.12 -1.68 -6.34
CA VAL A 40 26.03 -2.83 -6.52
C VAL A 40 25.24 -4.15 -6.53
N ARG A 41 24.14 -4.20 -5.77
CA ARG A 41 23.26 -5.37 -5.72
C ARG A 41 21.85 -4.99 -6.09
N THR A 42 21.17 -5.93 -6.77
CA THR A 42 19.75 -5.84 -7.02
C THR A 42 19.01 -6.58 -5.89
N PRO A 43 17.93 -6.02 -5.36
CA PRO A 43 17.18 -6.69 -4.30
C PRO A 43 16.52 -7.96 -4.83
N SER A 44 16.52 -9.01 -4.00
CA SER A 44 15.82 -10.26 -4.32
C SER A 44 14.31 -10.05 -4.15
N ASP A 45 13.52 -10.96 -4.74
CA ASP A 45 12.07 -10.99 -4.57
C ASP A 45 11.67 -10.98 -3.10
N ARG A 46 12.39 -11.77 -2.29
CA ARG A 46 12.13 -11.83 -0.85
C ARG A 46 12.35 -10.48 -0.18
N THR A 47 13.46 -9.81 -0.52
CA THR A 47 13.76 -8.48 0.01
C THR A 47 12.69 -7.47 -0.39
N ILE A 48 12.26 -7.50 -1.64
CA ILE A 48 11.19 -6.62 -2.13
C ILE A 48 9.90 -6.88 -1.34
N SER A 49 9.52 -8.13 -1.16
CA SER A 49 8.33 -8.49 -0.38
C SER A 49 8.43 -8.05 1.07
N ASP A 50 9.60 -8.22 1.68
CA ASP A 50 9.83 -7.81 3.07
C ASP A 50 9.72 -6.29 3.23
N ILE A 51 10.28 -5.52 2.30
CA ILE A 51 10.18 -4.06 2.30
C ILE A 51 8.71 -3.63 2.19
N CYS A 52 7.98 -4.20 1.24
CA CYS A 52 6.59 -3.85 1.01
C CYS A 52 5.72 -4.16 2.23
N ARG A 53 5.95 -5.29 2.87
CA ARG A 53 5.18 -5.71 4.05
C ARG A 53 5.53 -4.87 5.27
N GLU A 54 6.82 -4.64 5.53
CA GLU A 54 7.27 -3.95 6.74
C GLU A 54 6.87 -2.48 6.75
N PHE A 55 6.91 -1.83 5.59
CA PHE A 55 6.69 -0.38 5.49
C PHE A 55 5.40 -0.01 4.76
N ASN A 56 4.56 -0.98 4.42
CA ASN A 56 3.30 -0.77 3.68
C ASN A 56 3.54 -0.02 2.37
N ILE A 57 4.48 -0.52 1.58
CA ILE A 57 4.86 0.08 0.31
C ILE A 57 4.21 -0.69 -0.84
N ARG A 58 3.75 0.01 -1.85
CA ARG A 58 3.23 -0.62 -3.07
C ARG A 58 4.38 -1.28 -3.82
N ARG A 59 4.24 -2.57 -4.07
CA ARG A 59 5.25 -3.32 -4.83
C ARG A 59 5.43 -2.74 -6.23
N GLU A 60 4.34 -2.35 -6.85
CA GLU A 60 4.35 -1.74 -8.16
C GLU A 60 5.19 -0.46 -8.17
N TRP A 61 5.02 0.40 -7.15
CA TRP A 61 5.84 1.60 -7.05
C TRP A 61 7.32 1.27 -6.89
N LEU A 62 7.64 0.29 -6.04
CA LEU A 62 9.03 -0.07 -5.77
C LEU A 62 9.70 -0.65 -7.01
N GLU A 63 9.01 -1.49 -7.75
CA GLU A 63 9.57 -2.15 -8.93
C GLU A 63 9.57 -1.27 -10.18
N THR A 64 8.52 -0.51 -10.41
CA THR A 64 8.32 0.21 -11.68
C THR A 64 8.25 1.72 -11.52
N GLY A 65 8.03 2.23 -10.33
CA GLY A 65 7.82 3.66 -10.07
C GLY A 65 6.39 4.13 -10.32
N GLU A 66 5.50 3.23 -10.68
CA GLU A 66 4.10 3.57 -10.95
C GLU A 66 3.28 3.62 -9.67
N GLY A 67 2.38 4.58 -9.60
CA GLY A 67 1.48 4.75 -8.47
C GLY A 67 2.11 5.48 -7.31
N THR A 68 1.46 5.41 -6.16
CA THR A 68 1.96 6.04 -4.94
C THR A 68 2.86 5.09 -4.16
N MET A 69 3.83 5.66 -3.45
CA MET A 69 4.78 4.90 -2.65
C MET A 69 4.10 4.04 -1.60
N LYS A 70 3.22 4.62 -0.80
CA LYS A 70 2.60 3.92 0.33
C LYS A 70 1.24 3.36 -0.02
N LEU A 71 0.97 2.17 0.51
CA LEU A 71 -0.39 1.64 0.54
C LEU A 71 -1.22 2.48 1.52
N PRO A 72 -2.51 2.70 1.24
CA PRO A 72 -3.38 3.37 2.20
C PRO A 72 -3.42 2.56 3.49
N GLU A 73 -3.31 3.24 4.62
CA GLU A 73 -3.48 2.58 5.91
C GLU A 73 -4.95 2.19 6.07
N ILE A 74 -5.16 0.93 6.45
CA ILE A 74 -6.53 0.39 6.60
C ILE A 74 -7.28 1.12 7.72
N ASP A 75 -6.56 1.70 8.67
CA ASP A 75 -7.14 2.42 9.81
C ASP A 75 -7.57 3.84 9.47
N THR A 76 -7.30 4.35 8.28
CA THR A 76 -7.78 5.67 7.91
C THR A 76 -8.99 5.55 6.99
N ASP A 77 -10.15 5.40 7.60
CA ASP A 77 -11.44 5.43 6.89
C ASP A 77 -11.55 6.63 5.96
N LEU A 78 -10.97 7.74 6.37
CA LEU A 78 -10.91 8.97 5.58
C LEU A 78 -10.09 8.83 4.31
N ALA A 79 -8.98 8.10 4.35
CA ALA A 79 -8.15 7.90 3.16
C ALA A 79 -8.88 7.03 2.13
N ILE A 80 -9.59 6.00 2.59
CA ILE A 80 -10.40 5.14 1.73
C ILE A 80 -11.53 5.95 1.11
N ILE A 81 -12.22 6.75 1.90
CA ILE A 81 -13.33 7.59 1.43
C ILE A 81 -12.81 8.63 0.44
N ASN A 82 -11.67 9.26 0.71
CA ASN A 82 -11.07 10.23 -0.21
C ASN A 82 -10.69 9.58 -1.54
N ASP A 83 -10.11 8.38 -1.52
CA ASP A 83 -9.79 7.64 -2.73
C ASP A 83 -11.05 7.31 -3.52
N LEU A 84 -12.11 6.89 -2.83
CA LEU A 84 -13.40 6.60 -3.45
C LEU A 84 -14.01 7.85 -4.10
N LEU A 85 -13.91 8.99 -3.43
CA LEU A 85 -14.49 10.25 -3.91
C LEU A 85 -13.66 10.90 -5.01
N SER A 86 -12.34 10.71 -4.99
CA SER A 86 -11.47 11.31 -6.01
C SER A 86 -11.61 10.65 -7.38
N GLY A 87 -12.02 9.40 -7.40
CA GLY A 87 -12.20 8.66 -8.67
C GLY A 87 -10.92 8.42 -9.46
N ASP A 88 -9.77 8.65 -8.84
CA ASP A 88 -8.47 8.60 -9.52
C ASP A 88 -7.89 7.20 -9.65
N SER A 89 -8.50 6.20 -9.02
CA SER A 89 -7.99 4.84 -9.04
C SER A 89 -8.95 3.91 -9.78
N ASP A 90 -8.48 3.31 -10.88
CA ASP A 90 -9.24 2.31 -11.61
C ASP A 90 -9.60 1.11 -10.74
N GLU A 91 -8.73 0.76 -9.80
CA GLU A 91 -8.98 -0.34 -8.87
C GLU A 91 -10.16 -0.04 -7.94
N VAL A 92 -10.23 1.19 -7.45
CA VAL A 92 -11.33 1.63 -6.59
C VAL A 92 -12.63 1.62 -7.38
N VAL A 93 -12.62 2.14 -8.60
CA VAL A 93 -13.80 2.14 -9.47
C VAL A 93 -14.29 0.71 -9.72
N ARG A 94 -13.37 -0.22 -10.03
CA ARG A 94 -13.72 -1.62 -10.22
C ARG A 94 -14.29 -2.26 -8.96
N PHE A 95 -13.72 -1.93 -7.80
CA PHE A 95 -14.22 -2.40 -6.51
C PHE A 95 -15.64 -1.91 -6.27
N VAL A 96 -15.89 -0.61 -6.48
CA VAL A 96 -17.21 -0.01 -6.29
C VAL A 96 -18.21 -0.67 -7.23
N HIS A 97 -17.84 -0.89 -8.50
CA HIS A 97 -18.72 -1.55 -9.47
C HIS A 97 -19.06 -2.97 -9.04
N ARG A 98 -18.06 -3.73 -8.58
CA ARG A 98 -18.30 -5.10 -8.07
C ARG A 98 -19.16 -5.09 -6.82
N PHE A 99 -18.90 -4.14 -5.92
CA PHE A 99 -19.69 -3.99 -4.71
C PHE A 99 -21.15 -3.73 -5.05
N MET A 100 -21.42 -2.79 -5.94
CA MET A 100 -22.79 -2.43 -6.33
C MET A 100 -23.48 -3.59 -7.02
N ARG A 101 -22.79 -4.31 -7.89
CA ARG A 101 -23.34 -5.48 -8.56
C ARG A 101 -23.71 -6.57 -7.55
N THR A 102 -22.79 -6.89 -6.67
CA THR A 102 -23.02 -7.89 -5.61
C THR A 102 -24.17 -7.49 -4.71
N TYR A 103 -24.21 -6.19 -4.34
CA TYR A 103 -25.28 -5.66 -3.50
C TYR A 103 -26.66 -5.85 -4.17
N ARG A 104 -26.76 -5.58 -5.47
CA ARG A 104 -28.02 -5.74 -6.22
C ARG A 104 -28.48 -7.18 -6.29
N GLU A 105 -27.55 -8.14 -6.27
CA GLU A 105 -27.85 -9.56 -6.31
C GLU A 105 -28.26 -10.12 -4.94
N LEU A 106 -28.06 -9.35 -3.88
CA LEU A 106 -28.45 -9.77 -2.54
C LEU A 106 -29.97 -9.74 -2.38
N THR A 107 -30.50 -10.66 -1.56
CA THR A 107 -31.91 -10.63 -1.18
C THR A 107 -32.19 -9.34 -0.38
N PRO A 108 -33.46 -8.86 -0.34
CA PRO A 108 -33.80 -7.65 0.41
C PRO A 108 -33.37 -7.71 1.86
N ASP A 109 -33.47 -8.87 2.52
CA ASP A 109 -33.04 -9.05 3.91
C ASP A 109 -31.54 -8.82 4.07
N ARG A 110 -30.74 -9.36 3.16
CA ARG A 110 -29.29 -9.18 3.17
C ARG A 110 -28.88 -7.78 2.81
N GLN A 111 -29.60 -7.12 1.91
CA GLN A 111 -29.37 -5.71 1.60
C GLN A 111 -29.59 -4.85 2.81
N LYS A 112 -30.61 -5.14 3.61
CA LYS A 112 -30.88 -4.42 4.85
C LYS A 112 -29.77 -4.59 5.86
N VAL A 113 -29.26 -5.81 6.02
CA VAL A 113 -28.11 -6.09 6.90
C VAL A 113 -26.90 -5.27 6.46
N MET A 114 -26.62 -5.21 5.16
CA MET A 114 -25.52 -4.42 4.65
C MET A 114 -25.72 -2.93 4.88
N GLN A 115 -26.96 -2.43 4.68
CA GLN A 115 -27.31 -1.04 4.93
C GLN A 115 -27.11 -0.69 6.41
N ASP A 116 -27.54 -1.55 7.32
CA ASP A 116 -27.36 -1.36 8.75
C ASP A 116 -25.87 -1.35 9.13
N PHE A 117 -25.09 -2.24 8.54
CA PHE A 117 -23.65 -2.28 8.74
C PHE A 117 -22.98 -0.98 8.29
N LEU A 118 -23.31 -0.52 7.09
CA LEU A 118 -22.76 0.73 6.55
C LEU A 118 -23.17 1.93 7.40
N ALA A 119 -24.42 1.97 7.84
CA ALA A 119 -24.89 3.06 8.72
C ALA A 119 -24.13 3.05 10.03
N THR A 120 -23.85 1.88 10.60
CA THR A 120 -23.07 1.75 11.82
C THR A 120 -21.65 2.26 11.62
N LEU A 121 -21.02 1.93 10.50
CA LEU A 121 -19.68 2.42 10.16
C LEU A 121 -19.63 3.95 10.05
N LEU A 122 -20.63 4.53 9.38
CA LEU A 122 -20.66 5.97 9.16
C LEU A 122 -20.93 6.75 10.45
N ASN A 123 -21.58 6.12 11.43
CA ASN A 123 -21.93 6.75 12.71
C ASN A 123 -20.92 6.51 13.82
N GLN A 124 -19.86 5.77 13.55
CA GLN A 124 -18.77 5.57 14.51
C GLN A 124 -17.95 6.85 14.65
N LYS A 125 -17.70 7.23 15.89
CA LYS A 125 -16.90 8.40 16.20
C LYS A 125 -15.45 8.01 16.44
#